data_b5e1ed68190f7c67b05da7fd8ff54e15
#
_entry.id   b5e1ed68190f7c67b05da7fd8ff54e15
#
_cell.length_a   1.000
_cell.length_b   1.000
_cell.length_c   1.000
_cell.angle_alpha   90.00
_cell.angle_beta   90.00
_cell.angle_gamma   90.00
#
_symmetry.space_group_name_H-M   'P 1'
#
loop_
_entity.id
_entity.type
_entity.pdbx_description
1 polymer ?
#
loop_
_entity_poly.entity_id
_entity_poly.type
_entity_poly.pdbx_seq_one_letter_code
_entity_poly.pdbx_strand_id
1 'polypeptide(L)'
;RSEAGKTSLTQALKGEELHYHKTQYTNSNEDTIDSPGEYAESKHFSVGLACFSFEADVVAIVQAADEPFNLFSDGSRCFLLRPLIGIITKVDSPYANLPMVRQWMQNMGCEHIFEVNNVTREGIPELMAYLQDDLPKLTLEQAKFKQSLGLNEWQPLPEGVEYPKDIR
;
A
#
# COMPACT_ATOMS: atom_id res chain seq x y z
N ARG A 1 -3.34 -1.32 -12.12
CA ARG A 1 -3.80 -2.26 -13.14
C ARG A 1 -5.22 -2.70 -12.88
N SER A 2 -5.94 -3.10 -13.93
CA SER A 2 -7.22 -3.79 -13.79
C SER A 2 -7.03 -5.07 -12.97
N GLU A 3 -7.99 -5.41 -12.10
CA GLU A 3 -7.98 -6.62 -11.26
C GLU A 3 -6.88 -6.71 -10.18
N ALA A 4 -6.14 -5.64 -9.93
CA ALA A 4 -5.18 -5.60 -8.81
C ALA A 4 -5.84 -5.58 -7.41
N GLY A 5 -7.16 -5.71 -7.31
CA GLY A 5 -7.90 -5.78 -6.06
C GLY A 5 -8.18 -4.44 -5.38
N LYS A 6 -8.08 -3.30 -6.10
CA LYS A 6 -8.33 -1.96 -5.52
C LYS A 6 -9.74 -1.82 -4.94
N THR A 7 -10.76 -2.14 -5.72
CA THR A 7 -12.16 -2.06 -5.28
C THR A 7 -12.44 -3.00 -4.10
N SER A 8 -11.90 -4.23 -4.14
CA SER A 8 -11.98 -5.16 -3.01
C SER A 8 -11.26 -4.64 -1.76
N LEU A 9 -10.13 -3.96 -1.94
CA LEU A 9 -9.42 -3.31 -0.86
C LEU A 9 -10.27 -2.19 -0.22
N THR A 10 -10.88 -1.33 -1.05
CA THR A 10 -11.77 -0.26 -0.57
C THR A 10 -12.94 -0.82 0.24
N GLN A 11 -13.55 -1.92 -0.23
CA GLN A 11 -14.62 -2.61 0.49
C GLN A 11 -14.10 -3.21 1.81
N ALA A 12 -12.92 -3.82 1.80
CA ALA A 12 -12.31 -4.37 3.02
C ALA A 12 -12.00 -3.30 4.07
N LEU A 13 -11.51 -2.12 3.64
CA LEU A 13 -11.26 -0.96 4.51
C LEU A 13 -12.55 -0.43 5.14
N LYS A 14 -13.64 -0.40 4.39
CA LYS A 14 -14.97 0.02 4.88
C LYS A 14 -15.69 -1.04 5.72
N GLY A 15 -15.15 -2.24 5.82
CA GLY A 15 -15.81 -3.35 6.51
C GLY A 15 -17.02 -3.93 5.76
N GLU A 16 -17.17 -3.62 4.47
CA GLU A 16 -18.24 -4.10 3.61
C GLU A 16 -18.02 -5.55 3.15
N GLU A 17 -19.09 -6.21 2.67
CA GLU A 17 -18.95 -7.48 1.98
C GLU A 17 -18.29 -7.30 0.61
N LEU A 18 -17.43 -8.25 0.22
CA LEU A 18 -16.68 -8.15 -1.01
C LEU A 18 -17.58 -8.46 -2.21
N HIS A 19 -17.79 -7.46 -3.06
CA HIS A 19 -18.47 -7.60 -4.34
C HIS A 19 -17.53 -7.18 -5.48
N TYR A 20 -17.41 -8.05 -6.50
CA TYR A 20 -16.58 -7.73 -7.65
C TYR A 20 -17.29 -6.73 -8.57
N HIS A 21 -16.69 -5.53 -8.72
CA HIS A 21 -17.08 -4.54 -9.70
C HIS A 21 -15.84 -4.00 -10.41
N LYS A 22 -15.91 -3.86 -11.73
CA LYS A 22 -14.88 -3.18 -12.49
C LYS A 22 -15.16 -1.67 -12.46
N THR A 23 -14.22 -0.89 -11.90
CA THR A 23 -14.30 0.57 -11.87
C THR A 23 -14.04 1.11 -13.27
N GLN A 24 -15.02 1.80 -13.87
CA GLN A 24 -14.92 2.38 -15.22
C GLN A 24 -14.63 3.89 -15.16
N TYR A 25 -15.00 4.55 -14.07
CA TYR A 25 -14.77 5.97 -13.83
C TYR A 25 -14.16 6.15 -12.44
N THR A 26 -13.43 7.26 -12.26
CA THR A 26 -12.92 7.62 -10.92
C THR A 26 -14.09 7.83 -9.97
N ASN A 27 -14.13 7.06 -8.89
CA ASN A 27 -15.09 7.21 -7.80
C ASN A 27 -14.42 7.93 -6.64
N SER A 28 -14.94 9.10 -6.30
CA SER A 28 -14.55 9.84 -5.10
C SER A 28 -15.64 9.66 -4.05
N ASN A 29 -15.30 9.06 -2.93
CA ASN A 29 -16.10 9.01 -1.71
C ASN A 29 -15.42 9.89 -0.65
N GLU A 30 -16.06 10.09 0.50
CA GLU A 30 -15.51 10.95 1.56
C GLU A 30 -14.09 10.55 1.99
N ASP A 31 -13.77 9.24 1.97
CA ASP A 31 -12.49 8.71 2.46
C ASP A 31 -11.56 8.17 1.37
N THR A 32 -12.05 7.91 0.15
CA THR A 32 -11.26 7.25 -0.89
C THR A 32 -11.55 7.77 -2.30
N ILE A 33 -10.49 7.93 -3.09
CA ILE A 33 -10.56 8.20 -4.54
C ILE A 33 -10.08 6.92 -5.25
N ASP A 34 -11.02 6.09 -5.72
CA ASP A 34 -10.71 4.88 -6.49
C ASP A 34 -10.68 5.19 -8.00
N SER A 35 -9.55 4.92 -8.64
CA SER A 35 -9.33 5.17 -10.06
C SER A 35 -9.36 3.87 -10.87
N PRO A 36 -9.83 3.90 -12.13
CA PRO A 36 -9.72 2.77 -13.04
C PRO A 36 -8.29 2.27 -13.18
N GLY A 37 -8.11 0.94 -13.22
CA GLY A 37 -6.79 0.31 -13.36
C GLY A 37 -6.06 0.71 -14.64
N GLU A 38 -6.81 0.98 -15.70
CA GLU A 38 -6.32 1.42 -17.01
C GLU A 38 -5.60 2.77 -16.96
N TYR A 39 -5.84 3.59 -15.93
CA TYR A 39 -5.13 4.87 -15.75
C TYR A 39 -3.62 4.68 -15.52
N ALA A 40 -3.23 3.58 -14.89
CA ALA A 40 -1.82 3.22 -14.73
C ALA A 40 -1.19 2.67 -16.01
N GLU A 41 -2.00 2.12 -16.92
CA GLU A 41 -1.55 1.48 -18.16
C GLU A 41 -1.33 2.47 -19.31
N SER A 42 -1.81 3.71 -19.18
CA SER A 42 -1.73 4.73 -20.22
C SER A 42 -1.04 6.00 -19.74
N LYS A 43 -0.01 6.45 -20.49
CA LYS A 43 0.70 7.71 -20.21
C LYS A 43 -0.22 8.94 -20.20
N HIS A 44 -1.32 8.92 -20.98
CA HIS A 44 -2.27 10.03 -21.03
C HIS A 44 -3.09 10.17 -19.74
N PHE A 45 -3.33 9.06 -19.03
CA PHE A 45 -4.09 9.08 -17.79
C PHE A 45 -3.21 9.28 -16.54
N SER A 46 -1.89 9.14 -16.65
CA SER A 46 -0.96 9.38 -15.54
C SER A 46 -0.99 10.83 -15.04
N VAL A 47 -1.24 11.79 -15.94
CA VAL A 47 -1.42 13.19 -15.57
C VAL A 47 -2.70 13.39 -14.75
N GLY A 48 -3.77 12.68 -15.10
CA GLY A 48 -5.02 12.69 -14.32
C GLY A 48 -4.81 12.15 -12.89
N LEU A 49 -4.04 11.07 -12.74
CA LEU A 49 -3.69 10.54 -11.42
C LEU A 49 -2.90 11.55 -10.58
N ALA A 50 -1.96 12.28 -11.19
CA ALA A 50 -1.23 13.35 -10.51
C ALA A 50 -2.18 14.45 -10.01
N CYS A 51 -3.18 14.86 -10.80
CA CYS A 51 -4.19 15.83 -10.38
C CYS A 51 -4.99 15.33 -9.17
N PHE A 52 -5.47 14.10 -9.18
CA PHE A 52 -6.19 13.53 -8.03
C PHE A 52 -5.33 13.41 -6.78
N SER A 53 -4.01 13.28 -6.94
CA SER A 53 -3.10 13.22 -5.79
C SER A 53 -3.08 14.51 -4.95
N PHE A 54 -3.49 15.66 -5.51
CA PHE A 54 -3.59 16.90 -4.75
C PHE A 54 -4.75 16.91 -3.75
N GLU A 55 -5.80 16.14 -4.03
CA GLU A 55 -7.00 16.06 -3.20
C GLU A 55 -6.86 14.98 -2.10
N ALA A 56 -5.85 14.12 -2.21
CA ALA A 56 -5.61 13.03 -1.27
C ALA A 56 -4.59 13.43 -0.19
N ASP A 57 -4.68 12.84 0.99
CA ASP A 57 -3.65 12.94 2.04
C ASP A 57 -2.53 11.92 1.81
N VAL A 58 -2.86 10.74 1.29
CA VAL A 58 -1.94 9.65 0.98
C VAL A 58 -2.28 9.08 -0.40
N VAL A 59 -1.27 8.79 -1.20
CA VAL A 59 -1.41 8.11 -2.49
C VAL A 59 -0.98 6.65 -2.32
N ALA A 60 -1.85 5.71 -2.70
CA ALA A 60 -1.56 4.28 -2.64
C ALA A 60 -1.43 3.68 -4.04
N ILE A 61 -0.31 3.00 -4.32
CA ILE A 61 -0.17 2.10 -5.46
C ILE A 61 -0.56 0.71 -5.02
N VAL A 62 -1.59 0.15 -5.66
CA VAL A 62 -2.07 -1.21 -5.38
C VAL A 62 -1.62 -2.14 -6.50
N GLN A 63 -0.94 -3.22 -6.13
CA GLN A 63 -0.43 -4.23 -7.06
C GLN A 63 -0.64 -5.63 -6.48
N ALA A 64 -1.03 -6.57 -7.36
CA ALA A 64 -1.22 -7.95 -6.92
C ALA A 64 0.15 -8.66 -6.78
N ALA A 65 0.26 -9.55 -5.79
CA ALA A 65 1.49 -10.32 -5.56
C ALA A 65 1.83 -11.28 -6.71
N ASP A 66 0.84 -11.66 -7.51
CA ASP A 66 0.97 -12.53 -8.67
C ASP A 66 1.14 -11.78 -10.00
N GLU A 67 1.45 -10.49 -9.94
CA GLU A 67 1.65 -9.67 -11.13
C GLU A 67 2.93 -10.07 -11.85
N PRO A 68 2.88 -10.35 -13.18
CA PRO A 68 4.06 -10.82 -13.91
C PRO A 68 5.07 -9.71 -14.27
N PHE A 69 4.66 -8.43 -14.25
CA PHE A 69 5.50 -7.29 -14.59
C PHE A 69 5.02 -5.99 -13.94
N ASN A 70 5.96 -5.06 -13.75
CA ASN A 70 5.67 -3.74 -13.23
C ASN A 70 5.14 -2.81 -14.34
N LEU A 71 4.01 -2.15 -14.08
CA LEU A 71 3.43 -1.15 -14.98
C LEU A 71 3.86 0.28 -14.63
N PHE A 72 4.38 0.48 -13.43
CA PHE A 72 4.75 1.79 -12.94
C PHE A 72 6.24 2.06 -13.18
N SER A 73 6.57 3.31 -13.43
CA SER A 73 7.96 3.72 -13.60
C SER A 73 8.69 3.84 -12.27
N ASP A 74 9.98 3.50 -12.26
CA ASP A 74 10.86 3.79 -11.13
C ASP A 74 10.85 5.30 -10.83
N GLY A 75 10.90 5.66 -9.56
CA GLY A 75 10.89 7.06 -9.14
C GLY A 75 9.52 7.75 -9.27
N SER A 76 8.42 7.03 -9.36
CA SER A 76 7.05 7.59 -9.43
C SER A 76 6.77 8.58 -8.28
N ARG A 77 7.41 8.41 -7.12
CA ARG A 77 7.34 9.33 -5.97
C ARG A 77 7.70 10.77 -6.32
N CYS A 78 8.64 10.97 -7.26
CA CYS A 78 9.12 12.30 -7.63
C CYS A 78 8.04 13.21 -8.25
N PHE A 79 6.96 12.64 -8.75
CA PHE A 79 5.86 13.37 -9.37
C PHE A 79 4.69 13.63 -8.41
N LEU A 80 4.78 13.15 -7.17
CA LEU A 80 3.73 13.25 -6.17
C LEU A 80 4.16 14.17 -5.03
N LEU A 81 3.26 15.05 -4.61
CA LEU A 81 3.47 15.94 -3.45
C LEU A 81 3.01 15.29 -2.14
N ARG A 82 2.32 14.18 -2.20
CA ARG A 82 1.79 13.44 -1.06
C ARG A 82 2.60 12.19 -0.77
N PRO A 83 2.59 11.67 0.47
CA PRO A 83 3.19 10.38 0.79
C PRO A 83 2.72 9.29 -0.18
N LEU A 84 3.64 8.47 -0.67
CA LEU A 84 3.35 7.35 -1.53
C LEU A 84 3.54 6.06 -0.76
N ILE A 85 2.48 5.25 -0.69
CA ILE A 85 2.54 3.92 -0.09
C ILE A 85 2.30 2.84 -1.14
N GLY A 86 2.85 1.65 -0.91
CA GLY A 86 2.60 0.46 -1.69
C GLY A 86 1.66 -0.48 -0.95
N ILE A 87 0.70 -1.07 -1.66
CA ILE A 87 -0.19 -2.09 -1.11
C ILE A 87 -0.12 -3.31 -2.02
N ILE A 88 0.39 -4.43 -1.49
CA ILE A 88 0.48 -5.70 -2.19
C ILE A 88 -0.73 -6.54 -1.80
N THR A 89 -1.58 -6.84 -2.77
CA THR A 89 -2.76 -7.67 -2.58
C THR A 89 -2.52 -9.12 -3.04
N LYS A 90 -3.48 -10.01 -2.81
CA LYS A 90 -3.41 -11.43 -3.23
C LYS A 90 -2.15 -12.15 -2.75
N VAL A 91 -1.73 -11.86 -1.55
CA VAL A 91 -0.51 -12.44 -0.94
C VAL A 91 -0.58 -13.97 -0.78
N ASP A 92 -1.79 -14.52 -0.81
CA ASP A 92 -2.12 -15.95 -0.74
C ASP A 92 -2.16 -16.64 -2.12
N SER A 93 -1.95 -15.92 -3.21
CA SER A 93 -1.91 -16.51 -4.54
C SER A 93 -0.77 -17.54 -4.65
N PRO A 94 -1.00 -18.72 -5.26
CA PRO A 94 0.04 -19.71 -5.50
C PRO A 94 1.14 -19.22 -6.44
N TYR A 95 0.89 -18.11 -7.15
CA TYR A 95 1.84 -17.47 -8.05
C TYR A 95 2.44 -16.19 -7.46
N ALA A 96 2.20 -15.91 -6.17
CA ALA A 96 2.71 -14.72 -5.51
C ALA A 96 4.24 -14.68 -5.50
N ASN A 97 4.82 -13.54 -5.88
CA ASN A 97 6.24 -13.25 -5.79
C ASN A 97 6.45 -11.96 -4.99
N LEU A 98 6.25 -12.04 -3.68
CA LEU A 98 6.35 -10.90 -2.77
C LEU A 98 7.72 -10.18 -2.85
N PRO A 99 8.88 -10.87 -2.89
CA PRO A 99 10.17 -10.17 -2.99
C PRO A 99 10.27 -9.31 -4.24
N MET A 100 9.79 -9.80 -5.39
CA MET A 100 9.82 -9.08 -6.66
C MET A 100 8.91 -7.84 -6.61
N VAL A 101 7.66 -7.99 -6.18
CA VAL A 101 6.69 -6.89 -6.13
C VAL A 101 7.10 -5.85 -5.10
N ARG A 102 7.64 -6.27 -3.96
CA ARG A 102 8.20 -5.37 -2.95
C ARG A 102 9.36 -4.54 -3.50
N GLN A 103 10.27 -5.16 -4.26
CA GLN A 103 11.37 -4.44 -4.93
C GLN A 103 10.85 -3.39 -5.92
N TRP A 104 9.81 -3.69 -6.69
CA TRP A 104 9.19 -2.71 -7.58
C TRP A 104 8.64 -1.51 -6.82
N MET A 105 7.94 -1.74 -5.72
CA MET A 105 7.40 -0.65 -4.90
C MET A 105 8.50 0.20 -4.25
N GLN A 106 9.60 -0.41 -3.83
CA GLN A 106 10.79 0.32 -3.35
C GLN A 106 11.39 1.20 -4.46
N ASN A 107 11.53 0.67 -5.68
CA ASN A 107 12.05 1.42 -6.83
C ASN A 107 11.13 2.58 -7.22
N MET A 108 9.82 2.44 -7.04
CA MET A 108 8.85 3.53 -7.24
C MET A 108 8.97 4.64 -6.18
N GLY A 109 9.63 4.37 -5.05
CA GLY A 109 9.80 5.28 -3.94
C GLY A 109 8.65 5.25 -2.93
N CYS A 110 7.96 4.09 -2.79
CA CYS A 110 6.98 3.92 -1.73
C CYS A 110 7.66 4.02 -0.36
N GLU A 111 7.14 4.89 0.51
CA GLU A 111 7.67 5.12 1.85
C GLU A 111 7.35 3.93 2.78
N HIS A 112 6.17 3.34 2.58
CA HIS A 112 5.69 2.18 3.31
C HIS A 112 5.09 1.17 2.34
N ILE A 113 5.21 -0.13 2.66
CA ILE A 113 4.67 -1.22 1.84
C ILE A 113 3.87 -2.15 2.74
N PHE A 114 2.58 -2.27 2.47
CA PHE A 114 1.65 -3.15 3.18
C PHE A 114 1.35 -4.38 2.34
N GLU A 115 1.34 -5.53 2.98
CA GLU A 115 0.94 -6.80 2.38
C GLU A 115 -0.42 -7.16 2.94
N VAL A 116 -1.42 -7.30 2.07
CA VAL A 116 -2.81 -7.48 2.52
C VAL A 116 -3.50 -8.64 1.80
N ASN A 117 -4.34 -9.32 2.54
CA ASN A 117 -5.32 -10.25 1.98
C ASN A 117 -6.72 -9.65 2.17
N ASN A 118 -7.34 -9.24 1.09
CA ASN A 118 -8.65 -8.60 1.13
C ASN A 118 -9.77 -9.55 1.61
N VAL A 119 -9.59 -10.86 1.47
CA VAL A 119 -10.56 -11.90 1.85
C VAL A 119 -10.47 -12.22 3.33
N THR A 120 -9.24 -12.55 3.81
CA THR A 120 -9.01 -12.89 5.23
C THR A 120 -8.86 -11.66 6.10
N ARG A 121 -8.68 -10.47 5.47
CA ARG A 121 -8.41 -9.18 6.12
C ARG A 121 -7.06 -9.11 6.85
N GLU A 122 -6.15 -10.03 6.58
CA GLU A 122 -4.79 -9.99 7.07
C GLU A 122 -4.07 -8.75 6.49
N GLY A 123 -3.31 -8.01 7.33
CA GLY A 123 -2.63 -6.76 6.97
C GLY A 123 -3.53 -5.53 6.87
N ILE A 124 -4.87 -5.68 6.87
CA ILE A 124 -5.80 -4.54 6.85
C ILE A 124 -5.75 -3.70 8.14
N PRO A 125 -5.69 -4.29 9.36
CA PRO A 125 -5.56 -3.50 10.58
C PRO A 125 -4.34 -2.58 10.61
N GLU A 126 -3.19 -3.06 10.14
CA GLU A 126 -1.94 -2.30 10.06
C GLU A 126 -2.05 -1.14 9.06
N LEU A 127 -2.65 -1.40 7.90
CA LEU A 127 -2.92 -0.36 6.91
C LEU A 127 -3.88 0.70 7.48
N MET A 128 -4.94 0.29 8.17
CA MET A 128 -5.89 1.20 8.81
C MET A 128 -5.23 2.06 9.88
N ALA A 129 -4.38 1.47 10.73
CA ALA A 129 -3.63 2.19 11.75
C ALA A 129 -2.74 3.27 11.13
N TYR A 130 -2.09 2.96 10.00
CA TYR A 130 -1.31 3.96 9.25
C TYR A 130 -2.19 5.10 8.72
N LEU A 131 -3.32 4.78 8.09
CA LEU A 131 -4.21 5.77 7.49
C LEU A 131 -4.91 6.66 8.53
N GLN A 132 -5.11 6.17 9.74
CA GLN A 132 -5.70 6.91 10.87
C GLN A 132 -4.69 7.68 11.72
N ASP A 133 -3.41 7.66 11.35
CA ASP A 133 -2.29 8.26 12.11
C ASP A 133 -2.16 7.69 13.53
N ASP A 134 -2.68 6.47 13.74
CA ASP A 134 -2.62 5.73 15.01
C ASP A 134 -1.33 4.93 15.19
N LEU A 135 -0.33 5.20 14.36
CA LEU A 135 0.95 4.52 14.46
C LEU A 135 1.70 4.93 15.74
N PRO A 136 2.32 3.98 16.42
CA PRO A 136 3.17 4.29 17.56
C PRO A 136 4.31 5.21 17.11
N LYS A 137 4.41 6.40 17.72
CA LYS A 137 5.51 7.34 17.47
C LYS A 137 6.79 6.73 18.03
N LEU A 138 7.51 6.02 17.17
CA LEU A 138 8.80 5.42 17.54
C LEU A 138 9.88 6.50 17.63
N THR A 139 10.80 6.31 18.58
CA THR A 139 12.04 7.07 18.55
C THR A 139 12.90 6.61 17.37
N LEU A 140 13.84 7.47 16.93
CA LEU A 140 14.76 7.12 15.83
C LEU A 140 15.52 5.81 16.12
N GLU A 141 15.87 5.56 17.36
CA GLU A 141 16.60 4.36 17.78
C GLU A 141 15.70 3.12 17.74
N GLN A 142 14.44 3.25 18.16
CA GLN A 142 13.44 2.18 18.03
C GLN A 142 13.18 1.82 16.57
N ALA A 143 13.07 2.82 15.70
CA ALA A 143 12.90 2.61 14.26
C ALA A 143 14.11 1.86 13.66
N LYS A 144 15.34 2.27 14.00
CA LYS A 144 16.57 1.58 13.57
C LYS A 144 16.65 0.14 14.08
N PHE A 145 16.22 -0.09 15.33
CA PHE A 145 16.18 -1.45 15.89
C PHE A 145 15.21 -2.35 15.12
N LYS A 146 13.99 -1.87 14.84
CA LYS A 146 13.04 -2.60 14.00
C LYS A 146 13.60 -2.87 12.60
N GLN A 147 14.21 -1.88 11.98
CA GLN A 147 14.85 -2.02 10.68
C GLN A 147 15.96 -3.08 10.68
N SER A 148 16.74 -3.19 11.75
CA SER A 148 17.78 -4.22 11.89
C SER A 148 17.21 -5.64 11.96
N LEU A 149 15.95 -5.77 12.36
CA LEU A 149 15.17 -7.03 12.36
C LEU A 149 14.43 -7.27 11.04
N GLY A 150 14.59 -6.38 10.05
CA GLY A 150 13.84 -6.45 8.79
C GLY A 150 12.36 -6.06 8.92
N LEU A 151 11.99 -5.38 10.01
CA LEU A 151 10.62 -4.95 10.29
C LEU A 151 10.42 -3.50 9.88
N ASN A 152 9.21 -3.19 9.46
CA ASN A 152 8.74 -1.83 9.27
C ASN A 152 8.28 -1.21 10.61
N GLU A 153 8.05 0.10 10.63
CA GLU A 153 7.71 0.85 11.85
C GLU A 153 6.42 0.36 12.52
N TRP A 154 5.42 -0.04 11.72
CA TRP A 154 4.10 -0.52 12.19
C TRP A 154 4.05 -2.01 12.53
N GLN A 155 4.96 -2.83 12.01
CA GLN A 155 4.96 -4.25 12.35
C GLN A 155 5.28 -4.43 13.84
N PRO A 156 4.53 -5.27 14.57
CA PRO A 156 4.87 -5.57 15.95
C PRO A 156 6.24 -6.26 16.04
N LEU A 157 6.90 -6.13 17.16
CA LEU A 157 8.09 -6.93 17.43
C LEU A 157 7.69 -8.43 17.49
N PRO A 158 8.54 -9.34 17.01
CA PRO A 158 8.30 -10.77 17.14
C PRO A 158 8.11 -11.19 18.60
N GLU A 159 7.35 -12.25 18.83
CA GLU A 159 7.11 -12.75 20.18
C GLU A 159 8.44 -13.02 20.91
N GLY A 160 8.56 -12.51 22.12
CA GLY A 160 9.77 -12.62 22.94
C GLY A 160 10.90 -11.64 22.62
N VAL A 161 10.71 -10.75 21.65
CA VAL A 161 11.66 -9.66 21.32
C VAL A 161 11.20 -8.37 21.96
N GLU A 162 12.05 -7.73 22.75
CA GLU A 162 11.79 -6.42 23.37
C GLU A 162 12.82 -5.40 22.89
N TYR A 163 12.46 -4.12 22.95
CA TYR A 163 13.45 -3.05 22.73
C TYR A 163 14.56 -3.12 23.77
N PRO A 164 15.83 -2.98 23.37
CA PRO A 164 16.94 -2.83 24.32
C PRO A 164 16.65 -1.76 25.36
N LYS A 165 17.10 -1.98 26.61
CA LYS A 165 16.78 -1.10 27.75
C LYS A 165 17.32 0.32 27.60
N ASP A 166 18.32 0.50 26.78
CA ASP A 166 19.02 1.77 26.46
C ASP A 166 18.32 2.60 25.37
N ILE A 167 17.30 2.04 24.67
CA ILE A 167 16.54 2.72 23.61
C ILE A 167 15.04 2.87 23.92
N ARG A 168 14.73 3.09 25.18
CA ARG A 168 13.37 3.36 25.66
C ARG A 168 12.93 4.80 25.41
#